data_c08335d9320a2712601f3a5834d09546
#
_entry.id   c08335d9320a2712601f3a5834d09546
#
_cell.length_a   1.000
_cell.length_b   1.000
_cell.length_c   1.000
_cell.angle_alpha   90.00
_cell.angle_beta   90.00
_cell.angle_gamma   90.00
#
_symmetry.space_group_name_H-M   'P 1'
#
loop_
_entity.id
_entity.type
_entity.pdbx_description
1 polymer ?
#
loop_
_entity_poly.entity_id
_entity_poly.type
_entity_poly.pdbx_seq_one_letter_code
_entity_poly.pdbx_strand_id
1 'polypeptide(L)'
;MMNILNKESNRVLVQGLGRDGSFQTQKCIDFGTEIVSGVHPTKAGDNFNGIPIYGSVEEAVKKTSPDIGLIFVPAPFASDAIIEQIDSGIETIVCITEGIPINDMLKVNNYILGKNVRLLGPNCPGFLIPRKKLKVGIIPGSIVSDGKVGVVSRSG
;
A
#
# COMPACT_ATOMS: atom_id res chain seq x y z
N MET A 1 1.99 7.00 -17.63
CA MET A 1 0.90 6.81 -16.63
C MET A 1 0.71 5.32 -16.43
N MET A 2 1.15 4.80 -15.29
CA MET A 2 1.01 3.37 -15.02
C MET A 2 -0.47 3.04 -14.76
N ASN A 3 -1.05 2.20 -15.60
CA ASN A 3 -2.43 1.78 -15.44
C ASN A 3 -2.43 0.40 -14.75
N ILE A 4 -2.73 0.37 -13.45
CA ILE A 4 -2.84 -0.86 -12.65
C ILE A 4 -3.74 -1.90 -13.35
N LEU A 5 -4.76 -1.44 -14.07
CA LEU A 5 -5.68 -2.33 -14.79
C LEU A 5 -5.01 -3.05 -15.96
N ASN A 6 -3.95 -2.49 -16.54
CA ASN A 6 -3.28 -3.02 -17.72
C ASN A 6 -2.01 -3.85 -17.41
N LYS A 7 -1.54 -3.85 -16.16
CA LYS A 7 -0.41 -4.72 -15.76
C LYS A 7 -0.87 -6.17 -15.59
N GLU A 8 -0.04 -7.11 -16.03
CA GLU A 8 -0.27 -8.54 -15.83
C GLU A 8 -0.12 -8.93 -14.36
N SER A 9 0.90 -8.41 -13.68
CA SER A 9 1.08 -8.55 -12.24
C SER A 9 1.19 -7.19 -11.55
N ASN A 10 0.80 -7.15 -10.28
CA ASN A 10 0.92 -5.95 -9.44
C ASN A 10 1.60 -6.35 -8.14
N ARG A 11 2.86 -5.99 -8.02
CA ARG A 11 3.74 -6.34 -6.89
C ARG A 11 3.57 -5.29 -5.79
N VAL A 12 3.21 -5.73 -4.61
CA VAL A 12 2.88 -4.84 -3.50
C VAL A 12 3.95 -4.88 -2.42
N LEU A 13 4.42 -3.70 -2.01
CA LEU A 13 5.21 -3.48 -0.81
C LEU A 13 4.27 -3.07 0.33
N VAL A 14 4.47 -3.63 1.52
CA VAL A 14 3.72 -3.24 2.72
C VAL A 14 4.63 -2.55 3.73
N GLN A 15 4.29 -1.32 4.10
CA GLN A 15 4.97 -0.57 5.15
C GLN A 15 4.11 -0.52 6.41
N GLY A 16 4.70 -0.94 7.55
CA GLY A 16 3.99 -0.99 8.82
C GLY A 16 3.46 -2.39 9.17
N LEU A 17 4.34 -3.41 9.14
CA LEU A 17 4.05 -4.79 9.56
C LEU A 17 4.01 -4.94 11.09
N GLY A 18 3.20 -4.10 11.75
CA GLY A 18 2.75 -4.30 13.12
C GLY A 18 1.68 -5.39 13.20
N ARG A 19 0.96 -5.47 14.33
CA ARG A 19 -0.09 -6.48 14.54
C ARG A 19 -1.17 -6.43 13.44
N ASP A 20 -1.79 -5.26 13.24
CA ASP A 20 -2.90 -5.11 12.30
C ASP A 20 -2.42 -5.14 10.84
N GLY A 21 -1.27 -4.51 10.56
CA GLY A 21 -0.65 -4.56 9.24
C GLY A 21 -0.32 -6.00 8.81
N SER A 22 0.22 -6.82 9.70
CA SER A 22 0.51 -8.23 9.42
C SER A 22 -0.77 -9.04 9.16
N PHE A 23 -1.83 -8.83 9.97
CA PHE A 23 -3.12 -9.50 9.77
C PHE A 23 -3.72 -9.15 8.40
N GLN A 24 -3.76 -7.87 8.04
CA GLN A 24 -4.32 -7.43 6.76
C GLN A 24 -3.45 -7.85 5.57
N THR A 25 -2.14 -7.87 5.73
CA THR A 25 -1.21 -8.39 4.72
C THR A 25 -1.50 -9.86 4.43
N GLN A 26 -1.72 -10.68 5.46
CA GLN A 26 -2.11 -12.07 5.26
C GLN A 26 -3.42 -12.19 4.46
N LYS A 27 -4.41 -11.35 4.76
CA LYS A 27 -5.68 -11.32 4.00
C LYS A 27 -5.50 -10.90 2.53
N CYS A 28 -4.51 -10.07 2.24
CA CYS A 28 -4.15 -9.75 0.85
C CYS A 28 -3.52 -10.95 0.15
N ILE A 29 -2.60 -11.65 0.82
CA ILE A 29 -1.97 -12.88 0.31
C ILE A 29 -3.01 -13.97 0.06
N ASP A 30 -3.90 -14.22 1.03
CA ASP A 30 -4.98 -15.22 0.94
C ASP A 30 -5.92 -14.95 -0.26
N PHE A 31 -6.10 -13.68 -0.62
CA PHE A 31 -6.89 -13.28 -1.79
C PHE A 31 -6.15 -13.50 -3.12
N GLY A 32 -4.83 -13.60 -3.09
CA GLY A 32 -3.98 -13.81 -4.24
C GLY A 32 -3.08 -12.64 -4.62
N THR A 33 -3.01 -11.59 -3.78
CA THR A 33 -2.13 -10.44 -4.00
C THR A 33 -0.66 -10.85 -3.86
N GLU A 34 0.17 -10.47 -4.81
CA GLU A 34 1.61 -10.68 -4.76
C GLU A 34 2.27 -9.63 -3.86
N ILE A 35 2.46 -9.99 -2.58
CA ILE A 35 3.24 -9.17 -1.64
C ILE A 35 4.71 -9.55 -1.78
N VAL A 36 5.55 -8.60 -2.19
CA VAL A 36 6.97 -8.87 -2.51
C VAL A 36 7.93 -8.44 -1.41
N SER A 37 7.51 -7.51 -0.55
CA SER A 37 8.35 -7.05 0.56
C SER A 37 7.53 -6.39 1.65
N GLY A 38 8.06 -6.45 2.87
CA GLY A 38 7.64 -5.65 4.00
C GLY A 38 8.68 -4.59 4.34
N VAL A 39 8.25 -3.51 4.99
CA VAL A 39 9.14 -2.50 5.57
C VAL A 39 8.73 -2.24 7.01
N HIS A 40 9.71 -2.39 7.91
CA HIS A 40 9.52 -2.08 9.33
C HIS A 40 10.88 -1.75 9.98
N PRO A 41 11.03 -0.59 10.64
CA PRO A 41 12.34 -0.12 11.10
C PRO A 41 13.03 -1.05 12.11
N THR A 42 12.27 -1.79 12.92
CA THR A 42 12.82 -2.66 13.97
C THR A 42 12.78 -4.16 13.62
N LYS A 43 12.30 -4.52 12.44
CA LYS A 43 12.19 -5.92 11.97
C LYS A 43 12.99 -6.18 10.69
N ALA A 44 13.92 -5.28 10.38
CA ALA A 44 14.79 -5.45 9.21
C ALA A 44 15.58 -6.77 9.31
N GLY A 45 15.57 -7.55 8.23
CA GLY A 45 16.19 -8.88 8.19
C GLY A 45 15.28 -10.03 8.63
N ASP A 46 14.11 -9.73 9.22
CA ASP A 46 13.08 -10.73 9.52
C ASP A 46 12.34 -11.16 8.26
N ASN A 47 11.46 -12.13 8.44
CA ASN A 47 10.64 -12.71 7.39
C ASN A 47 9.17 -12.78 7.83
N PHE A 48 8.26 -12.43 6.95
CA PHE A 48 6.82 -12.63 7.14
C PHE A 48 6.30 -13.63 6.10
N ASN A 49 6.12 -14.90 6.50
CA ASN A 49 5.61 -15.97 5.63
C ASN A 49 6.36 -16.10 4.28
N GLY A 50 7.69 -16.02 4.31
CA GLY A 50 8.53 -16.07 3.12
C GLY A 50 8.80 -14.71 2.48
N ILE A 51 8.16 -13.64 2.96
CA ILE A 51 8.32 -12.28 2.45
C ILE A 51 9.40 -11.56 3.26
N PRO A 52 10.47 -11.05 2.63
CA PRO A 52 11.53 -10.35 3.33
C PRO A 52 11.05 -9.01 3.89
N ILE A 53 11.55 -8.65 5.08
CA ILE A 53 11.30 -7.35 5.73
C ILE A 53 12.58 -6.54 5.69
N TYR A 54 12.48 -5.33 5.13
CA TYR A 54 13.58 -4.37 5.00
C TYR A 54 13.44 -3.23 6.02
N GLY A 55 14.56 -2.54 6.27
CA GLY A 55 14.61 -1.39 7.18
C GLY A 55 14.11 -0.09 6.57
N SER A 56 14.12 0.01 5.23
CA SER A 56 13.67 1.19 4.48
C SER A 56 12.94 0.81 3.20
N VAL A 57 12.12 1.73 2.70
CA VAL A 57 11.42 1.56 1.42
C VAL A 57 12.41 1.55 0.26
N GLU A 58 13.44 2.39 0.31
CA GLU A 58 14.48 2.45 -0.73
C GLU A 58 15.16 1.09 -0.93
N GLU A 59 15.55 0.43 0.17
CA GLU A 59 16.16 -0.91 0.11
C GLU A 59 15.18 -1.93 -0.48
N ALA A 60 13.93 -1.94 -0.01
CA ALA A 60 12.90 -2.84 -0.49
C ALA A 60 12.64 -2.67 -1.99
N VAL A 61 12.53 -1.42 -2.47
CA VAL A 61 12.32 -1.10 -3.90
C VAL A 61 13.48 -1.60 -4.75
N LYS A 62 14.71 -1.38 -4.33
CA LYS A 62 15.91 -1.85 -5.05
C LYS A 62 15.96 -3.37 -5.19
N LYS A 63 15.49 -4.10 -4.17
CA LYS A 63 15.54 -5.58 -4.13
C LYS A 63 14.33 -6.25 -4.77
N THR A 64 13.16 -5.62 -4.70
CA THR A 64 11.90 -6.29 -5.05
C THR A 64 11.09 -5.58 -6.13
N SER A 65 11.45 -4.37 -6.55
CA SER A 65 10.76 -3.59 -7.59
C SER A 65 9.23 -3.63 -7.48
N PRO A 66 8.64 -3.15 -6.38
CA PRO A 66 7.19 -3.13 -6.21
C PRO A 66 6.54 -2.07 -7.10
N ASP A 67 5.28 -2.28 -7.46
CA ASP A 67 4.46 -1.35 -8.24
C ASP A 67 3.57 -0.47 -7.37
N ILE A 68 3.19 -1.01 -6.22
CA ILE A 68 2.21 -0.42 -5.31
C ILE A 68 2.77 -0.45 -3.89
N GLY A 69 2.62 0.65 -3.19
CA GLY A 69 2.88 0.73 -1.76
C GLY A 69 1.59 0.72 -0.95
N LEU A 70 1.55 -0.10 0.10
CA LEU A 70 0.45 -0.18 1.04
C LEU A 70 0.94 0.21 2.43
N ILE A 71 0.29 1.20 3.07
CA ILE A 71 0.73 1.79 4.33
C ILE A 71 -0.25 1.48 5.45
N PHE A 72 0.28 0.87 6.52
CA PHE A 72 -0.37 0.64 7.82
C PHE A 72 0.39 1.33 8.98
N VAL A 73 1.25 2.28 8.66
CA VAL A 73 2.06 3.01 9.65
C VAL A 73 1.14 3.87 10.53
N PRO A 74 1.36 3.95 11.85
CA PRO A 74 0.55 4.79 12.74
C PRO A 74 0.53 6.26 12.34
N ALA A 75 -0.57 6.97 12.62
CA ALA A 75 -0.84 8.33 12.16
C ALA A 75 0.31 9.34 12.35
N PRO A 76 1.05 9.36 13.50
CA PRO A 76 2.15 10.31 13.68
C PRO A 76 3.33 10.14 12.70
N PHE A 77 3.44 8.97 12.07
CA PHE A 77 4.55 8.63 11.16
C PHE A 77 4.08 8.39 9.72
N ALA A 78 2.77 8.45 9.47
CA ALA A 78 2.21 8.05 8.18
C ALA A 78 2.54 9.03 7.05
N SER A 79 2.63 10.34 7.34
CA SER A 79 3.04 11.34 6.36
C SER A 79 4.48 11.11 5.87
N ASP A 80 5.39 10.79 6.77
CA ASP A 80 6.78 10.49 6.44
C ASP A 80 6.88 9.19 5.65
N ALA A 81 6.07 8.18 6.01
CA ALA A 81 5.98 6.93 5.26
C ALA A 81 5.48 7.13 3.82
N ILE A 82 4.51 8.01 3.61
CA ILE A 82 4.04 8.38 2.26
C ILE A 82 5.17 9.05 1.47
N ILE A 83 5.86 10.01 2.06
CA ILE A 83 6.97 10.72 1.41
C ILE A 83 8.11 9.76 1.07
N GLU A 84 8.48 8.86 1.98
CA GLU A 84 9.50 7.84 1.75
C GLU A 84 9.17 6.95 0.54
N GLN A 85 7.90 6.54 0.40
CA GLN A 85 7.46 5.77 -0.76
C GLN A 85 7.54 6.57 -2.07
N ILE A 86 7.17 7.85 -2.03
CA ILE A 86 7.27 8.75 -3.19
C ILE A 86 8.74 8.90 -3.63
N ASP A 87 9.63 9.16 -2.68
CA ASP A 87 11.07 9.36 -2.95
C ASP A 87 11.75 8.08 -3.44
N SER A 88 11.24 6.93 -3.03
CA SER A 88 11.70 5.63 -3.51
C SER A 88 11.14 5.26 -4.89
N GLY A 89 10.31 6.11 -5.52
CA GLY A 89 9.80 5.92 -6.88
C GLY A 89 8.52 5.10 -6.99
N ILE A 90 7.79 4.88 -5.90
CA ILE A 90 6.48 4.22 -5.96
C ILE A 90 5.44 5.21 -6.47
N GLU A 91 4.81 4.89 -7.61
CA GLU A 91 3.83 5.76 -8.25
C GLU A 91 2.39 5.57 -7.75
N THR A 92 2.07 4.43 -7.15
CA THR A 92 0.74 4.14 -6.60
C THR A 92 0.85 3.79 -5.13
N ILE A 93 0.29 4.63 -4.28
CA ILE A 93 0.38 4.51 -2.81
C ILE A 93 -1.03 4.43 -2.24
N VAL A 94 -1.25 3.47 -1.36
CA VAL A 94 -2.50 3.27 -0.62
C VAL A 94 -2.22 3.46 0.86
N CYS A 95 -2.77 4.49 1.47
CA CYS A 95 -2.62 4.77 2.89
C CYS A 95 -3.93 4.47 3.63
N ILE A 96 -3.93 3.40 4.43
CA ILE A 96 -5.11 2.98 5.20
C ILE A 96 -5.29 3.84 6.44
N THR A 97 -4.20 4.34 6.99
CA THR A 97 -4.14 5.04 8.28
C THR A 97 -5.12 6.19 8.35
N GLU A 98 -5.89 6.24 9.42
CA GLU A 98 -6.76 7.35 9.79
C GLU A 98 -6.09 8.23 10.87
N GLY A 99 -6.63 9.44 11.08
CA GLY A 99 -6.19 10.34 12.14
C GLY A 99 -4.85 11.04 11.87
N ILE A 100 -4.38 11.09 10.64
CA ILE A 100 -3.19 11.86 10.28
C ILE A 100 -3.51 13.35 10.44
N PRO A 101 -2.65 14.14 11.13
CA PRO A 101 -2.88 15.58 11.29
C PRO A 101 -3.03 16.31 9.95
N ILE A 102 -3.96 17.26 9.90
CA ILE A 102 -4.24 18.03 8.67
C ILE A 102 -2.98 18.71 8.14
N ASN A 103 -2.18 19.29 9.02
CA ASN A 103 -0.92 19.97 8.62
C ASN A 103 0.07 19.01 7.96
N ASP A 104 0.12 17.75 8.38
CA ASP A 104 0.99 16.76 7.78
C ASP A 104 0.46 16.33 6.41
N MET A 105 -0.85 16.22 6.26
CA MET A 105 -1.45 15.96 4.94
C MET A 105 -1.34 17.14 3.99
N LEU A 106 -1.31 18.38 4.47
CA LEU A 106 -0.98 19.54 3.62
C LEU A 106 0.44 19.47 3.08
N LYS A 107 1.42 19.04 3.91
CA LYS A 107 2.80 18.79 3.45
C LYS A 107 2.84 17.71 2.36
N VAL A 108 2.18 16.57 2.61
CA VAL A 108 2.09 15.47 1.63
C VAL A 108 1.46 15.95 0.32
N ASN A 109 0.34 16.67 0.37
CA ASN A 109 -0.34 17.18 -0.82
C ASN A 109 0.56 18.13 -1.63
N ASN A 110 1.25 19.04 -0.94
CA ASN A 110 2.22 19.91 -1.61
C ASN A 110 3.39 19.13 -2.21
N TYR A 111 3.82 18.07 -1.53
CA TYR A 111 4.94 17.23 -1.99
C TYR A 111 4.60 16.41 -3.24
N ILE A 112 3.34 16.02 -3.41
CA ILE A 112 2.83 15.29 -4.58
C ILE A 112 2.69 16.19 -5.81
N LEU A 113 2.53 17.51 -5.64
CA LEU A 113 2.31 18.41 -6.75
C LEU A 113 3.43 18.30 -7.81
N GLY A 114 3.02 18.08 -9.06
CA GLY A 114 3.92 17.93 -10.21
C GLY A 114 4.64 16.58 -10.31
N LYS A 115 4.40 15.65 -9.37
CA LYS A 115 4.94 14.28 -9.42
C LYS A 115 3.94 13.31 -10.07
N ASN A 116 4.45 12.26 -10.70
CA ASN A 116 3.60 11.19 -11.26
C ASN A 116 3.23 10.16 -10.18
N VAL A 117 2.58 10.62 -9.12
CA VAL A 117 2.18 9.79 -7.96
C VAL A 117 0.67 9.86 -7.76
N ARG A 118 0.08 8.74 -7.41
CA ARG A 118 -1.31 8.62 -7.00
C ARG A 118 -1.39 8.11 -5.58
N LEU A 119 -1.97 8.92 -4.71
CA LEU A 119 -2.27 8.57 -3.34
C LEU A 119 -3.77 8.27 -3.21
N LEU A 120 -4.09 7.04 -2.82
CA LEU A 120 -5.42 6.65 -2.36
C LEU A 120 -5.45 6.68 -0.84
N GLY A 121 -6.36 7.45 -0.27
CA GLY A 121 -6.40 7.74 1.15
C GLY A 121 -5.74 9.10 1.49
N PRO A 122 -5.35 9.36 2.73
CA PRO A 122 -5.49 8.47 3.91
C PRO A 122 -6.94 8.15 4.29
N ASN A 123 -7.10 7.38 5.37
CA ASN A 123 -8.41 6.96 5.88
C ASN A 123 -9.28 6.35 4.78
N CYS A 124 -8.80 5.28 4.18
CA CYS A 124 -9.52 4.54 3.15
C CYS A 124 -9.39 3.04 3.39
N PRO A 125 -10.34 2.24 2.89
CA PRO A 125 -10.25 0.78 2.97
C PRO A 125 -9.36 0.17 1.88
N GLY A 126 -8.82 0.98 0.97
CA GLY A 126 -8.04 0.53 -0.17
C GLY A 126 -8.87 0.23 -1.41
N PHE A 127 -8.40 -0.69 -2.23
CA PHE A 127 -9.11 -1.15 -3.42
C PHE A 127 -8.98 -2.65 -3.65
N LEU A 128 -9.86 -3.20 -4.52
CA LEU A 128 -9.88 -4.61 -4.84
C LEU A 128 -10.29 -4.82 -6.31
N ILE A 129 -9.56 -5.70 -7.01
CA ILE A 129 -9.82 -6.07 -8.41
C ILE A 129 -9.93 -7.59 -8.49
N PRO A 130 -11.15 -8.17 -8.42
CA PRO A 130 -11.34 -9.63 -8.29
C PRO A 130 -10.69 -10.43 -9.41
N ARG A 131 -10.88 -10.04 -10.68
CA ARG A 131 -10.31 -10.74 -11.83
C ARG A 131 -8.79 -10.83 -11.84
N LYS A 132 -8.11 -9.91 -11.13
CA LYS A 132 -6.66 -9.88 -10.98
C LYS A 132 -6.17 -10.53 -9.70
N LYS A 133 -7.10 -11.01 -8.87
CA LYS A 133 -6.80 -11.47 -7.50
C LYS A 133 -5.99 -10.45 -6.71
N LEU A 134 -6.25 -9.17 -6.95
CA LEU A 134 -5.54 -8.05 -6.34
C LEU A 134 -6.42 -7.38 -5.28
N LYS A 135 -5.98 -7.48 -4.03
CA LYS A 135 -6.55 -6.79 -2.88
C LYS A 135 -5.45 -5.95 -2.25
N VAL A 136 -5.65 -4.64 -2.19
CA VAL A 136 -4.71 -3.69 -1.58
C VAL A 136 -5.46 -2.89 -0.53
N GLY A 137 -5.35 -3.31 0.72
CA GLY A 137 -6.06 -2.71 1.84
C GLY A 137 -6.89 -3.69 2.63
N ILE A 138 -7.97 -3.20 3.27
CA ILE A 138 -8.75 -3.93 4.27
C ILE A 138 -10.13 -4.39 3.80
N ILE A 139 -10.56 -4.08 2.57
CA ILE A 139 -11.86 -4.53 2.02
C ILE A 139 -11.92 -6.06 2.08
N PRO A 140 -12.95 -6.67 2.71
CA PRO A 140 -13.08 -8.12 2.76
C PRO A 140 -13.23 -8.72 1.36
N GLY A 141 -12.35 -9.66 0.99
CA GLY A 141 -12.41 -10.29 -0.32
C GLY A 141 -13.66 -11.13 -0.57
N SER A 142 -14.35 -11.57 0.49
CA SER A 142 -15.54 -12.40 0.41
C SER A 142 -16.82 -11.65 -0.04
N ILE A 143 -16.81 -10.31 0.00
CA ILE A 143 -18.00 -9.50 -0.37
C ILE A 143 -18.00 -9.08 -1.83
N VAL A 144 -16.97 -9.43 -2.59
CA VAL A 144 -16.83 -9.04 -3.99
C VAL A 144 -16.65 -10.26 -4.89
N SER A 145 -17.10 -10.12 -6.12
CA SER A 145 -16.91 -11.12 -7.18
C SER A 145 -16.49 -10.43 -8.48
N ASP A 146 -15.97 -11.19 -9.43
CA ASP A 146 -15.71 -10.64 -10.76
C ASP A 146 -17.04 -10.26 -11.45
N GLY A 147 -17.03 -9.13 -12.14
CA GLY A 147 -18.23 -8.59 -12.77
C GLY A 147 -17.94 -7.36 -13.63
N LYS A 148 -19.04 -6.78 -14.15
CA LYS A 148 -19.00 -5.61 -15.05
C LYS A 148 -19.27 -4.28 -14.31
N VAL A 149 -19.63 -4.34 -13.03
CA VAL A 149 -19.95 -3.15 -12.23
C VAL A 149 -18.73 -2.75 -11.42
N GLY A 150 -18.25 -1.53 -11.61
CA GLY A 150 -17.23 -0.91 -10.75
C GLY A 150 -17.89 -0.02 -9.69
N VAL A 151 -17.36 -0.05 -8.48
CA VAL A 151 -17.79 0.80 -7.37
C VAL A 151 -16.65 1.72 -6.97
N VAL A 152 -16.91 3.02 -6.93
CA VAL A 152 -16.00 4.03 -6.40
C VAL A 152 -16.74 4.79 -5.30
N SER A 153 -16.14 4.86 -4.11
CA SER A 153 -16.71 5.58 -2.97
C SER A 153 -15.72 6.59 -2.42
N ARG A 154 -16.23 7.74 -2.01
CA ARG A 154 -15.46 8.76 -1.27
C ARG A 154 -15.54 8.52 0.23
N SER A 155 -16.57 7.85 0.69
CA SER A 155 -16.76 7.41 2.07
C SER A 155 -16.38 5.94 2.19
N GLY A 156 -15.54 5.63 3.14
CA GLY A 156 -15.18 4.24 3.45
C GLY A 156 -16.36 3.42 3.98
#